data_3bca5226501a4f3a196bbdad026add79
#
_entry.id   3bca5226501a4f3a196bbdad026add79
#
_cell.length_a   1.000
_cell.length_b   1.000
_cell.length_c   1.000
_cell.angle_alpha   90.00
_cell.angle_beta   90.00
_cell.angle_gamma   90.00
#
_symmetry.space_group_name_H-M   'P 1'
#
loop_
_entity.id
_entity.type
_entity.pdbx_description
1 polymer ?
#
loop_
_entity_poly.entity_id
_entity_poly.type
_entity_poly.pdbx_seq_one_letter_code
_entity_poly.pdbx_strand_id
1 'polypeptide(L)'
;MAISDNQKLDYLFKKVGFGATKTDTVFNKLAANESLPSPLLIRGDTIWAESGSIPAVKPSASNSYVTLQTAIEATEDITATGNRTWKTGITDWIPTEFGSTYLVNVYVHTSGDAAGAETMSNKVFTTGSGNNDEWFFDYQSGVLNFIGDNLPNGVNFSGKSVYITGATYSGNRGVVSSSITADITALQTQVNNILSNTDPAALDSLTEIVNSFQSADSAFATSTELANINTSIRSDLALSVKEINDPVSNVEVANVTGINFNVDGGFALTDNADGTVTVTIE
;
A
#
# COMPACT_ATOMS: atom_id res chain seq x y z
N MET A 1 -12.91 41.14 -9.00
CA MET A 1 -12.31 41.69 -7.74
C MET A 1 -11.06 40.88 -7.45
N ALA A 2 -9.94 41.49 -7.10
CA ALA A 2 -8.75 40.77 -6.79
C ALA A 2 -8.90 40.04 -5.44
N ILE A 3 -8.39 38.81 -5.33
CA ILE A 3 -8.36 38.07 -4.07
C ILE A 3 -7.48 38.81 -3.08
N SER A 4 -7.99 39.10 -1.88
CA SER A 4 -7.20 39.74 -0.83
C SER A 4 -6.14 38.80 -0.27
N ASP A 5 -5.07 39.36 0.30
CA ASP A 5 -4.00 38.55 0.91
C ASP A 5 -4.52 37.74 2.10
N ASN A 6 -5.51 38.26 2.84
CA ASN A 6 -6.15 37.47 3.91
C ASN A 6 -6.90 36.26 3.36
N GLN A 7 -7.56 36.37 2.22
CA GLN A 7 -8.21 35.23 1.57
C GLN A 7 -7.20 34.19 1.09
N LYS A 8 -6.08 34.63 0.50
CA LYS A 8 -5.00 33.73 0.11
C LYS A 8 -4.42 32.99 1.32
N LEU A 9 -4.19 33.68 2.43
CA LEU A 9 -3.71 33.08 3.68
C LEU A 9 -4.72 32.09 4.25
N ASP A 10 -5.99 32.41 4.24
CA ASP A 10 -7.07 31.52 4.70
C ASP A 10 -7.12 30.23 3.87
N TYR A 11 -7.01 30.34 2.56
CA TYR A 11 -6.92 29.17 1.68
C TYR A 11 -5.69 28.33 1.95
N LEU A 12 -4.53 28.96 2.03
CA LEU A 12 -3.28 28.26 2.30
C LEU A 12 -3.35 27.53 3.66
N PHE A 13 -3.88 28.20 4.66
CA PHE A 13 -4.03 27.64 6.00
C PHE A 13 -4.99 26.43 6.00
N LYS A 14 -6.14 26.55 5.35
CA LYS A 14 -7.09 25.45 5.20
C LYS A 14 -6.49 24.28 4.43
N LYS A 15 -5.76 24.57 3.35
CA LYS A 15 -5.10 23.54 2.53
C LYS A 15 -4.03 22.79 3.31
N VAL A 16 -3.17 23.51 4.02
CA VAL A 16 -2.04 22.92 4.77
C VAL A 16 -2.53 22.24 6.05
N GLY A 17 -3.46 22.86 6.77
CA GLY A 17 -3.89 22.37 8.08
C GLY A 17 -4.98 21.30 8.03
N PHE A 18 -5.89 21.37 7.08
CA PHE A 18 -7.08 20.53 7.04
C PHE A 18 -7.28 19.78 5.72
N GLY A 19 -6.40 19.99 4.76
CA GLY A 19 -6.66 19.55 3.40
C GLY A 19 -7.91 20.19 2.85
N ALA A 20 -8.54 19.56 1.87
CA ALA A 20 -9.70 20.12 1.23
C ALA A 20 -11.04 19.84 1.93
N THR A 21 -11.04 19.19 3.08
CA THR A 21 -12.28 18.96 3.83
C THR A 21 -12.78 20.20 4.56
N LYS A 22 -11.91 21.16 4.80
CA LYS A 22 -12.27 22.44 5.45
C LYS A 22 -12.65 23.49 4.40
N THR A 23 -13.90 23.76 4.27
CA THR A 23 -14.47 24.51 3.14
C THR A 23 -15.12 25.83 3.53
N ASP A 24 -15.17 26.17 4.80
CA ASP A 24 -15.77 27.43 5.24
C ASP A 24 -14.99 28.63 4.69
N THR A 25 -15.68 29.54 4.05
CA THR A 25 -15.12 30.66 3.33
C THR A 25 -15.70 32.03 3.74
N VAL A 26 -16.64 32.04 4.68
CA VAL A 26 -17.28 33.28 5.09
C VAL A 26 -16.34 34.18 5.87
N PHE A 27 -15.55 33.58 6.73
CA PHE A 27 -14.61 34.30 7.59
C PHE A 27 -13.20 33.74 7.37
N ASN A 28 -12.25 34.66 7.27
CA ASN A 28 -10.85 34.29 7.24
C ASN A 28 -10.49 33.61 8.56
N LYS A 29 -10.18 32.32 8.51
CA LYS A 29 -9.66 31.60 9.65
C LYS A 29 -8.16 31.82 9.73
N LEU A 30 -7.78 32.88 10.42
CA LEU A 30 -6.39 33.02 10.85
C LEU A 30 -6.06 31.91 11.83
N ALA A 31 -4.79 31.52 11.90
CA ALA A 31 -4.27 30.37 12.65
C ALA A 31 -4.46 30.42 14.19
N ALA A 32 -5.39 31.21 14.70
CA ALA A 32 -5.67 31.31 16.12
C ALA A 32 -6.70 30.26 16.54
N ASN A 33 -6.36 29.51 17.59
CA ASN A 33 -7.22 28.50 18.23
C ASN A 33 -7.60 27.30 17.33
N GLU A 34 -6.79 26.99 16.31
CA GLU A 34 -6.99 25.83 15.46
C GLU A 34 -5.93 24.76 15.77
N SER A 35 -6.35 23.51 15.86
CA SER A 35 -5.43 22.38 15.88
C SER A 35 -5.06 22.00 14.46
N LEU A 36 -3.76 21.99 14.18
CA LEU A 36 -3.25 21.58 12.87
C LEU A 36 -2.71 20.15 12.96
N PRO A 37 -3.12 19.26 12.04
CA PRO A 37 -2.42 18.00 11.86
C PRO A 37 -0.99 18.28 11.38
N SER A 38 -0.06 17.35 11.60
CA SER A 38 1.29 17.50 11.07
C SER A 38 1.23 17.65 9.54
N PRO A 39 1.72 18.75 8.97
CA PRO A 39 1.66 18.97 7.52
C PRO A 39 2.60 18.04 6.73
N LEU A 40 3.50 17.34 7.42
CA LEU A 40 4.47 16.45 6.80
C LEU A 40 4.10 14.96 6.91
N LEU A 41 2.89 14.65 7.37
CA LEU A 41 2.42 13.27 7.35
C LEU A 41 2.05 12.88 5.93
N ILE A 42 2.98 12.23 5.24
CA ILE A 42 2.74 11.61 3.95
C ILE A 42 2.29 10.17 4.21
N ARG A 43 1.07 9.87 3.83
CA ARG A 43 0.55 8.51 3.92
C ARG A 43 1.03 7.72 2.70
N GLY A 44 1.78 6.66 2.96
CA GLY A 44 2.34 5.83 1.89
C GLY A 44 1.25 5.22 0.98
N ASP A 45 0.10 4.90 1.53
CA ASP A 45 -1.06 4.33 0.83
C ASP A 45 -1.74 5.29 -0.16
N THR A 46 -1.48 6.60 -0.06
CA THR A 46 -2.05 7.62 -0.95
C THR A 46 -1.10 8.06 -2.08
N ILE A 47 0.13 7.58 -2.07
CA ILE A 47 1.11 7.91 -3.12
C ILE A 47 0.69 7.23 -4.44
N TRP A 48 0.69 7.98 -5.52
CA TRP A 48 0.44 7.44 -6.86
C TRP A 48 1.70 6.71 -7.36
N ALA A 49 1.73 5.40 -7.21
CA ALA A 49 2.90 4.57 -7.50
C ALA A 49 3.31 4.61 -8.99
N GLU A 50 2.34 4.82 -9.86
CA GLU A 50 2.53 4.82 -11.32
C GLU A 50 2.29 6.21 -11.92
N SER A 51 2.52 7.27 -11.14
CA SER A 51 2.32 8.66 -11.60
C SER A 51 3.11 9.00 -12.86
N GLY A 52 4.30 8.40 -13.03
CA GLY A 52 5.12 8.56 -14.22
C GLY A 52 4.52 7.95 -15.50
N SER A 53 3.48 7.12 -15.38
CA SER A 53 2.75 6.52 -16.51
C SER A 53 1.54 7.35 -16.96
N ILE A 54 1.24 8.45 -16.25
CA ILE A 54 0.17 9.37 -16.66
C ILE A 54 0.62 10.08 -17.95
N PRO A 55 -0.16 10.00 -19.04
CA PRO A 55 0.20 10.69 -20.27
C PRO A 55 0.24 12.21 -20.09
N ALA A 56 1.18 12.90 -20.73
CA ALA A 56 1.26 14.38 -20.70
C ALA A 56 0.06 15.08 -21.37
N VAL A 57 -0.71 14.34 -22.17
CA VAL A 57 -1.95 14.81 -22.78
C VAL A 57 -3.06 13.89 -22.28
N LYS A 58 -4.16 14.48 -21.79
CA LYS A 58 -5.33 13.72 -21.36
C LYS A 58 -5.84 12.81 -22.48
N PRO A 59 -5.95 11.50 -22.25
CA PRO A 59 -6.41 10.58 -23.27
C PRO A 59 -7.87 10.82 -23.67
N SER A 60 -8.26 10.40 -24.87
CA SER A 60 -9.64 10.48 -25.34
C SER A 60 -10.57 9.40 -24.76
N ALA A 61 -9.99 8.37 -24.14
CA ALA A 61 -10.72 7.31 -23.46
C ALA A 61 -9.96 6.93 -22.16
N SER A 62 -10.69 6.43 -21.18
CA SER A 62 -10.09 5.92 -19.92
C SER A 62 -9.13 4.76 -20.20
N ASN A 63 -8.08 4.68 -19.41
CA ASN A 63 -7.06 3.63 -19.47
C ASN A 63 -6.69 3.15 -18.06
N SER A 64 -5.63 2.35 -17.93
CA SER A 64 -5.20 1.79 -16.64
C SER A 64 -4.79 2.85 -15.60
N TYR A 65 -4.37 4.03 -16.04
CA TYR A 65 -3.84 5.10 -15.16
C TYR A 65 -4.74 6.31 -15.04
N VAL A 66 -5.66 6.48 -15.99
CA VAL A 66 -6.50 7.67 -16.13
C VAL A 66 -7.94 7.26 -16.37
N THR A 67 -8.82 7.65 -15.47
CA THR A 67 -10.27 7.53 -15.66
C THR A 67 -10.85 8.90 -15.99
N LEU A 68 -11.52 8.99 -17.12
CA LEU A 68 -12.22 10.21 -17.53
C LEU A 68 -13.51 10.39 -16.69
N GLN A 69 -13.69 11.58 -16.19
CA GLN A 69 -14.86 11.99 -15.44
C GLN A 69 -15.64 13.00 -16.29
N THR A 70 -16.89 12.70 -16.57
CA THR A 70 -17.77 13.48 -17.45
C THR A 70 -18.97 13.96 -16.68
N ALA A 71 -19.17 15.27 -16.62
CA ALA A 71 -20.30 15.93 -15.98
C ALA A 71 -20.67 15.35 -14.61
N ILE A 72 -19.68 15.21 -13.73
CA ILE A 72 -19.91 14.77 -12.34
C ILE A 72 -20.69 15.86 -11.62
N GLU A 73 -21.90 15.55 -11.20
CA GLU A 73 -22.70 16.46 -10.39
C GLU A 73 -22.13 16.56 -8.98
N ALA A 74 -21.73 17.76 -8.60
CA ALA A 74 -21.18 18.05 -7.29
C ALA A 74 -22.29 18.39 -6.29
N THR A 75 -22.11 17.96 -5.05
CA THR A 75 -23.01 18.28 -3.95
C THR A 75 -22.55 19.56 -3.26
N GLU A 76 -23.48 20.48 -3.00
CA GLU A 76 -23.19 21.70 -2.25
C GLU A 76 -22.77 21.37 -0.82
N ASP A 77 -21.75 22.07 -0.33
CA ASP A 77 -21.38 22.05 1.08
C ASP A 77 -22.23 23.05 1.86
N ILE A 78 -23.30 22.56 2.44
CA ILE A 78 -24.24 23.38 3.24
C ILE A 78 -23.61 23.94 4.52
N THR A 79 -22.40 23.55 4.90
CA THR A 79 -21.67 24.12 6.05
C THR A 79 -20.88 25.37 5.66
N ALA A 80 -20.73 25.61 4.37
CA ALA A 80 -20.16 26.84 3.82
C ALA A 80 -21.25 27.88 3.51
N THR A 81 -20.84 29.08 3.07
CA THR A 81 -21.77 30.06 2.50
C THR A 81 -22.43 29.44 1.28
N GLY A 82 -23.75 29.67 1.15
CA GLY A 82 -24.55 29.08 0.07
C GLY A 82 -23.94 29.25 -1.32
N ASN A 83 -24.00 28.19 -2.10
CA ASN A 83 -23.51 28.06 -3.47
C ASN A 83 -21.97 28.23 -3.66
N ARG A 84 -21.21 28.35 -2.59
CA ARG A 84 -19.77 28.65 -2.68
C ARG A 84 -18.88 27.46 -2.82
N THR A 85 -19.20 26.36 -2.14
CA THR A 85 -18.37 25.17 -2.06
C THR A 85 -19.14 23.96 -2.52
N TRP A 86 -18.52 23.20 -3.41
CA TRP A 86 -19.12 22.03 -4.04
C TRP A 86 -18.17 20.84 -3.98
N LYS A 87 -18.68 19.66 -3.65
CA LYS A 87 -17.92 18.43 -3.50
C LYS A 87 -18.33 17.41 -4.55
N THR A 88 -17.39 16.92 -5.31
CA THR A 88 -17.66 15.86 -6.31
C THR A 88 -17.84 14.47 -5.68
N GLY A 89 -17.37 14.27 -4.45
CA GLY A 89 -17.30 12.96 -3.82
C GLY A 89 -16.21 12.03 -4.41
N ILE A 90 -15.45 12.53 -5.38
CA ILE A 90 -14.37 11.80 -6.06
C ILE A 90 -13.05 12.46 -5.69
N THR A 91 -12.04 11.65 -5.41
CA THR A 91 -10.68 12.11 -5.06
C THR A 91 -9.68 11.82 -6.18
N ASP A 92 -8.45 12.29 -5.99
CA ASP A 92 -7.32 11.95 -6.86
C ASP A 92 -7.51 12.40 -8.31
N TRP A 93 -8.05 13.59 -8.50
CA TRP A 93 -8.09 14.24 -9.80
C TRP A 93 -6.67 14.57 -10.27
N ILE A 94 -6.41 14.38 -11.54
CA ILE A 94 -5.09 14.63 -12.12
C ILE A 94 -4.95 16.13 -12.38
N PRO A 95 -3.96 16.79 -11.72
CA PRO A 95 -3.79 18.24 -11.88
C PRO A 95 -2.97 18.58 -13.14
N THR A 96 -2.94 19.87 -13.44
CA THR A 96 -2.31 20.40 -14.67
C THR A 96 -0.78 20.26 -14.70
N GLU A 97 -0.16 19.93 -13.59
CA GLU A 97 1.27 19.58 -13.53
C GLU A 97 1.62 18.36 -14.41
N PHE A 98 0.67 17.45 -14.63
CA PHE A 98 0.83 16.32 -15.55
C PHE A 98 0.59 16.70 -17.01
N GLY A 99 -0.05 17.85 -17.25
CA GLY A 99 -0.32 18.38 -18.59
C GLY A 99 -1.49 19.34 -18.59
N SER A 100 -1.40 20.40 -19.39
CA SER A 100 -2.43 21.47 -19.43
C SER A 100 -3.82 20.98 -19.82
N THR A 101 -3.92 19.84 -20.49
CA THR A 101 -5.20 19.21 -20.89
C THR A 101 -5.97 18.57 -19.73
N TYR A 102 -5.34 18.44 -18.55
CA TYR A 102 -5.99 17.94 -17.34
C TYR A 102 -6.74 19.01 -16.55
N LEU A 103 -6.70 20.25 -17.01
CA LEU A 103 -7.54 21.30 -16.39
C LEU A 103 -8.99 20.82 -16.36
N VAL A 104 -9.59 20.87 -15.17
CA VAL A 104 -11.02 20.55 -15.01
C VAL A 104 -11.88 21.61 -15.67
N ASN A 105 -13.01 21.22 -16.22
CA ASN A 105 -14.04 22.14 -16.69
C ASN A 105 -15.19 22.13 -15.68
N VAL A 106 -15.67 23.32 -15.38
CA VAL A 106 -16.76 23.56 -14.43
C VAL A 106 -17.96 24.10 -15.19
N TYR A 107 -19.12 23.56 -14.89
CA TYR A 107 -20.38 23.97 -15.50
C TYR A 107 -21.44 24.16 -14.40
N VAL A 108 -22.41 25.04 -14.64
CA VAL A 108 -23.58 25.19 -13.78
C VAL A 108 -24.83 24.94 -14.63
N HIS A 109 -25.55 23.89 -14.29
CA HIS A 109 -26.70 23.41 -15.04
C HIS A 109 -27.80 22.89 -14.12
N THR A 110 -28.95 22.57 -14.68
CA THR A 110 -30.10 22.02 -13.95
C THR A 110 -29.67 20.78 -13.16
N SER A 111 -30.02 20.74 -11.87
CA SER A 111 -29.71 19.60 -11.01
C SER A 111 -30.35 18.32 -11.55
N GLY A 112 -29.58 17.22 -11.58
CA GLY A 112 -30.01 15.95 -12.11
C GLY A 112 -29.90 15.80 -13.65
N ASP A 113 -29.44 16.83 -14.37
CA ASP A 113 -29.26 16.78 -15.84
C ASP A 113 -27.78 16.85 -16.23
N ALA A 114 -27.06 15.76 -16.02
CA ALA A 114 -25.65 15.68 -16.41
C ALA A 114 -25.46 15.72 -17.94
N ALA A 115 -26.43 15.20 -18.71
CA ALA A 115 -26.31 15.10 -20.15
C ALA A 115 -26.35 16.48 -20.85
N GLY A 116 -27.08 17.44 -20.27
CA GLY A 116 -27.16 18.82 -20.77
C GLY A 116 -26.08 19.76 -20.23
N ALA A 117 -25.26 19.30 -19.28
CA ALA A 117 -24.37 20.18 -18.52
C ALA A 117 -23.19 20.73 -19.34
N GLU A 118 -22.57 19.92 -20.18
CA GLU A 118 -21.32 20.24 -20.89
C GLU A 118 -21.52 21.14 -22.13
N THR A 119 -22.12 22.29 -21.95
CA THR A 119 -22.27 23.29 -23.01
C THR A 119 -21.49 24.54 -22.68
N MET A 120 -21.09 25.29 -23.72
CA MET A 120 -20.36 26.58 -23.52
C MET A 120 -21.18 27.60 -22.76
N SER A 121 -22.49 27.57 -22.86
CA SER A 121 -23.39 28.47 -22.13
C SER A 121 -23.44 28.18 -20.65
N ASN A 122 -23.14 26.96 -20.23
CA ASN A 122 -23.12 26.52 -18.83
C ASN A 122 -21.74 26.61 -18.20
N LYS A 123 -20.70 26.81 -19.02
CA LYS A 123 -19.31 26.79 -18.58
C LYS A 123 -18.96 28.00 -17.73
N VAL A 124 -18.30 27.74 -16.61
CA VAL A 124 -17.76 28.77 -15.71
C VAL A 124 -16.23 28.79 -15.87
N PHE A 125 -15.69 29.97 -16.09
CA PHE A 125 -14.27 30.14 -16.40
C PHE A 125 -13.44 30.46 -15.15
N THR A 126 -12.17 30.04 -15.12
CA THR A 126 -11.24 30.27 -14.01
C THR A 126 -10.78 31.72 -13.90
N THR A 127 -10.78 32.44 -15.02
CA THR A 127 -10.34 33.82 -15.08
C THR A 127 -11.46 34.64 -15.66
N GLY A 128 -11.95 35.62 -14.87
CA GLY A 128 -13.05 36.43 -15.23
C GLY A 128 -12.75 37.29 -16.46
N SER A 129 -13.47 37.05 -17.50
CA SER A 129 -13.71 38.04 -18.55
C SER A 129 -14.62 39.17 -18.05
N GLY A 130 -14.45 39.57 -16.79
CA GLY A 130 -15.32 40.52 -16.09
C GLY A 130 -16.54 39.92 -15.37
N ASN A 131 -16.63 38.59 -15.33
CA ASN A 131 -17.80 37.89 -14.82
C ASN A 131 -17.71 37.43 -13.35
N ASN A 132 -16.63 37.71 -12.66
CA ASN A 132 -16.41 37.32 -11.26
C ASN A 132 -16.65 35.81 -10.98
N ASP A 133 -16.33 34.96 -11.96
CA ASP A 133 -16.50 33.51 -11.93
C ASP A 133 -15.21 32.77 -11.53
N GLU A 134 -14.37 33.43 -10.76
CA GLU A 134 -13.14 32.88 -10.25
C GLU A 134 -13.43 31.72 -9.29
N TRP A 135 -12.83 30.60 -9.57
CA TRP A 135 -12.93 29.41 -8.74
C TRP A 135 -11.58 28.73 -8.55
N PHE A 136 -11.52 27.92 -7.53
CA PHE A 136 -10.40 27.06 -7.20
C PHE A 136 -10.88 25.62 -7.05
N PHE A 137 -10.19 24.70 -7.67
CA PHE A 137 -10.48 23.29 -7.55
C PHE A 137 -9.33 22.57 -6.85
N ASP A 138 -9.65 21.86 -5.77
CA ASP A 138 -8.70 20.99 -5.12
C ASP A 138 -8.72 19.61 -5.77
N TYR A 139 -7.71 19.34 -6.57
CA TYR A 139 -7.58 18.10 -7.32
C TYR A 139 -7.46 16.85 -6.43
N GLN A 140 -6.88 17.00 -5.25
CA GLN A 140 -6.73 15.86 -4.35
C GLN A 140 -8.06 15.37 -3.78
N SER A 141 -8.94 16.30 -3.42
CA SER A 141 -10.21 15.98 -2.75
C SER A 141 -11.44 16.15 -3.62
N GLY A 142 -11.30 16.72 -4.81
CA GLY A 142 -12.42 16.99 -5.71
C GLY A 142 -13.38 18.04 -5.18
N VAL A 143 -12.86 19.08 -4.53
CA VAL A 143 -13.66 20.19 -3.97
C VAL A 143 -13.45 21.45 -4.79
N LEU A 144 -14.54 22.03 -5.26
CA LEU A 144 -14.58 23.33 -5.92
C LEU A 144 -14.96 24.40 -4.91
N ASN A 145 -14.26 25.52 -4.97
CA ASN A 145 -14.64 26.73 -4.22
C ASN A 145 -14.68 27.92 -5.16
N PHE A 146 -15.77 28.67 -5.13
CA PHE A 146 -15.82 30.03 -5.70
C PHE A 146 -15.13 31.01 -4.74
N ILE A 147 -14.19 31.79 -5.27
CA ILE A 147 -13.23 32.54 -4.47
C ILE A 147 -13.85 33.89 -4.01
N GLY A 148 -13.56 34.21 -2.74
CA GLY A 148 -13.99 35.49 -2.16
C GLY A 148 -15.52 35.61 -2.00
N ASP A 149 -16.04 36.78 -2.22
CA ASP A 149 -17.48 37.06 -2.15
C ASP A 149 -18.17 36.89 -3.52
N ASN A 150 -17.41 36.40 -4.51
CA ASN A 150 -17.89 36.31 -5.87
C ASN A 150 -18.39 34.91 -6.17
N LEU A 151 -19.66 34.80 -6.42
CA LEU A 151 -20.26 33.70 -7.18
C LEU A 151 -20.20 34.04 -8.67
N PRO A 152 -20.32 33.04 -9.56
CA PRO A 152 -20.38 33.31 -11.00
C PRO A 152 -21.43 34.38 -11.32
N ASN A 153 -21.00 35.46 -11.98
CA ASN A 153 -21.86 36.58 -12.28
C ASN A 153 -22.97 36.18 -13.25
N GLY A 154 -24.19 36.53 -12.89
CA GLY A 154 -25.38 36.21 -13.69
C GLY A 154 -25.84 34.75 -13.57
N VAL A 155 -25.19 33.91 -12.76
CA VAL A 155 -25.62 32.54 -12.52
C VAL A 155 -26.61 32.51 -11.35
N ASN A 156 -27.81 32.03 -11.63
CA ASN A 156 -28.79 31.70 -10.60
C ASN A 156 -28.67 30.19 -10.29
N PHE A 157 -28.35 29.85 -9.04
CA PHE A 157 -28.21 28.47 -8.59
C PHE A 157 -29.52 27.78 -8.20
N SER A 158 -30.65 28.50 -8.22
CA SER A 158 -31.94 27.90 -7.89
C SER A 158 -32.28 26.73 -8.83
N GLY A 159 -32.39 25.53 -8.28
CA GLY A 159 -32.64 24.33 -9.06
C GLY A 159 -31.46 23.87 -9.94
N LYS A 160 -30.26 24.38 -9.68
CA LYS A 160 -29.04 24.04 -10.41
C LYS A 160 -27.98 23.41 -9.50
N SER A 161 -27.10 22.66 -10.11
CA SER A 161 -25.90 22.09 -9.51
C SER A 161 -24.67 22.48 -10.31
N VAL A 162 -23.53 22.28 -9.70
CA VAL A 162 -22.22 22.36 -10.35
C VAL A 162 -21.86 20.99 -10.91
N TYR A 163 -21.40 20.99 -12.15
CA TYR A 163 -20.90 19.79 -12.83
C TYR A 163 -19.42 19.95 -13.14
N ILE A 164 -18.66 18.91 -12.92
CA ILE A 164 -17.21 18.94 -13.11
C ILE A 164 -16.80 17.81 -14.05
N THR A 165 -16.02 18.19 -15.07
CA THR A 165 -15.45 17.25 -16.05
C THR A 165 -13.94 17.33 -15.99
N GLY A 166 -13.28 16.18 -15.98
CA GLY A 166 -11.84 16.11 -15.91
C GLY A 166 -11.33 14.68 -16.00
N ALA A 167 -10.29 14.38 -15.26
CA ALA A 167 -9.74 13.04 -15.19
C ALA A 167 -9.21 12.74 -13.78
N THR A 168 -9.33 11.50 -13.35
CA THR A 168 -8.82 11.00 -12.08
C THR A 168 -7.79 9.92 -12.28
N TYR A 169 -6.88 9.80 -11.32
CA TYR A 169 -5.88 8.73 -11.30
C TYR A 169 -6.53 7.40 -10.91
N SER A 170 -6.29 6.37 -11.71
CA SER A 170 -6.78 5.01 -11.52
C SER A 170 -5.69 3.95 -11.39
N GLY A 171 -4.42 4.34 -11.48
CA GLY A 171 -3.29 3.44 -11.29
C GLY A 171 -3.10 2.98 -9.84
N ASN A 172 -2.09 2.16 -9.62
CA ASN A 172 -1.77 1.63 -8.31
C ASN A 172 -1.34 2.74 -7.33
N ARG A 173 -1.72 2.57 -6.08
CA ARG A 173 -1.33 3.45 -4.98
C ARG A 173 -0.42 2.73 -4.00
N GLY A 174 0.33 3.50 -3.21
CA GLY A 174 1.24 2.99 -2.21
C GLY A 174 2.69 2.96 -2.67
N VAL A 175 3.54 2.40 -1.82
CA VAL A 175 4.98 2.33 -2.06
C VAL A 175 5.38 1.08 -2.85
N VAL A 176 4.41 0.26 -3.24
CA VAL A 176 4.67 -0.95 -4.05
C VAL A 176 4.99 -0.50 -5.46
N SER A 177 6.24 -0.12 -5.68
CA SER A 177 6.70 0.14 -7.03
C SER A 177 6.79 -1.20 -7.78
N SER A 178 6.55 -1.16 -9.08
CA SER A 178 6.85 -2.28 -9.99
C SER A 178 8.30 -2.76 -9.86
N SER A 179 9.21 -1.88 -9.43
CA SER A 179 10.60 -2.23 -9.11
C SER A 179 10.71 -3.17 -7.92
N ILE A 180 9.99 -2.93 -6.81
CA ILE A 180 10.02 -3.82 -5.64
C ILE A 180 9.47 -5.21 -6.00
N THR A 181 8.41 -5.27 -6.78
CA THR A 181 7.87 -6.55 -7.27
C THR A 181 8.85 -7.25 -8.20
N ALA A 182 9.51 -6.51 -9.10
CA ALA A 182 10.55 -7.03 -9.97
C ALA A 182 11.76 -7.52 -9.17
N ASP A 183 12.19 -6.76 -8.15
CA ASP A 183 13.29 -7.12 -7.28
C ASP A 183 12.97 -8.37 -6.44
N ILE A 184 11.76 -8.49 -5.92
CA ILE A 184 11.29 -9.69 -5.22
C ILE A 184 11.27 -10.89 -6.18
N THR A 185 10.79 -10.71 -7.41
CA THR A 185 10.78 -11.78 -8.43
C THR A 185 12.19 -12.18 -8.83
N ALA A 186 13.10 -11.21 -8.97
CA ALA A 186 14.50 -11.46 -9.26
C ALA A 186 15.19 -12.21 -8.11
N LEU A 187 14.95 -11.79 -6.86
CA LEU A 187 15.43 -12.49 -5.67
C LEU A 187 14.86 -13.91 -5.58
N GLN A 188 13.58 -14.08 -5.85
CA GLN A 188 12.93 -15.38 -5.87
C GLN A 188 13.53 -16.29 -6.95
N THR A 189 13.84 -15.73 -8.12
CA THR A 189 14.54 -16.45 -9.20
C THR A 189 15.96 -16.84 -8.79
N GLN A 190 16.71 -15.93 -8.14
CA GLN A 190 18.03 -16.22 -7.62
C GLN A 190 18.01 -17.31 -6.55
N VAL A 191 17.06 -17.24 -5.62
CA VAL A 191 16.86 -18.29 -4.60
C VAL A 191 16.51 -19.62 -5.26
N ASN A 192 15.62 -19.62 -6.25
CA ASN A 192 15.26 -20.83 -6.99
C ASN A 192 16.45 -21.39 -7.79
N ASN A 193 17.29 -20.53 -8.37
CA ASN A 193 18.51 -20.96 -9.06
C ASN A 193 19.52 -21.55 -8.08
N ILE A 194 19.66 -20.97 -6.90
CA ILE A 194 20.48 -21.53 -5.81
C ILE A 194 19.92 -22.88 -5.38
N LEU A 195 18.60 -23.02 -5.26
CA LEU A 195 17.95 -24.27 -4.86
C LEU A 195 17.92 -25.32 -5.96
N SER A 196 17.84 -24.94 -7.23
CA SER A 196 17.74 -25.86 -8.37
C SER A 196 19.08 -26.27 -8.97
N ASN A 197 20.19 -25.70 -8.51
CA ASN A 197 21.53 -25.95 -9.02
C ASN A 197 21.61 -25.96 -10.55
N THR A 198 21.23 -24.86 -11.17
CA THR A 198 21.26 -24.71 -12.63
C THR A 198 22.66 -24.42 -13.19
N ASP A 199 23.65 -24.19 -12.35
CA ASP A 199 25.04 -24.01 -12.72
C ASP A 199 25.93 -25.15 -12.16
N PRO A 200 26.29 -26.13 -12.99
CA PRO A 200 27.10 -27.24 -12.53
C PRO A 200 28.56 -26.90 -12.20
N ALA A 201 28.98 -25.66 -12.36
CA ALA A 201 30.35 -25.23 -12.14
C ALA A 201 30.63 -24.58 -10.79
N ALA A 202 29.62 -24.32 -9.98
CA ALA A 202 29.78 -23.59 -8.73
C ALA A 202 29.22 -24.39 -7.53
N LEU A 203 30.06 -25.24 -6.94
CA LEU A 203 29.76 -25.96 -5.69
C LEU A 203 29.65 -25.10 -4.43
N ASP A 204 29.54 -23.76 -4.62
CA ASP A 204 29.54 -22.81 -3.51
C ASP A 204 28.13 -22.48 -2.97
N SER A 205 27.09 -23.03 -3.57
CA SER A 205 25.70 -22.76 -3.11
C SER A 205 25.25 -23.80 -2.09
N LEU A 206 24.44 -23.38 -1.15
CA LEU A 206 23.83 -24.26 -0.16
C LEU A 206 23.04 -25.39 -0.83
N THR A 207 22.52 -25.16 -2.01
CA THR A 207 21.80 -26.15 -2.82
C THR A 207 22.72 -27.20 -3.41
N GLU A 208 23.93 -26.85 -3.81
CA GLU A 208 24.93 -27.81 -4.26
C GLU A 208 25.41 -28.66 -3.12
N ILE A 209 25.57 -28.09 -1.94
CA ILE A 209 25.85 -28.82 -0.73
C ILE A 209 24.69 -29.78 -0.43
N VAL A 210 23.47 -29.31 -0.45
CA VAL A 210 22.27 -30.14 -0.23
C VAL A 210 22.09 -31.16 -1.36
N ASN A 211 22.27 -30.77 -2.63
CA ASN A 211 22.20 -31.70 -3.77
C ASN A 211 23.38 -32.63 -3.83
N SER A 212 24.54 -32.20 -3.37
CA SER A 212 25.71 -33.10 -3.20
C SER A 212 25.43 -34.14 -2.11
N PHE A 213 24.79 -33.73 -1.03
CA PHE A 213 24.27 -34.65 -0.02
C PHE A 213 23.12 -35.51 -0.56
N GLN A 214 22.20 -34.95 -1.34
CA GLN A 214 21.07 -35.65 -1.96
C GLN A 214 21.52 -36.52 -3.15
N SER A 215 22.57 -36.14 -3.89
CA SER A 215 23.15 -36.91 -4.96
C SER A 215 24.09 -38.00 -4.43
N ALA A 216 24.82 -37.72 -3.34
CA ALA A 216 25.44 -38.75 -2.54
C ALA A 216 24.37 -39.71 -2.02
N ASP A 217 23.24 -39.19 -1.58
CA ASP A 217 22.08 -39.95 -1.15
C ASP A 217 21.41 -40.71 -2.29
N SER A 218 21.29 -40.17 -3.50
CA SER A 218 20.81 -40.90 -4.67
C SER A 218 21.87 -41.80 -5.31
N ALA A 219 23.14 -41.55 -5.09
CA ALA A 219 24.24 -42.49 -5.39
C ALA A 219 24.36 -43.58 -4.34
N PHE A 220 23.89 -43.31 -3.16
CA PHE A 220 23.60 -44.28 -2.10
C PHE A 220 22.15 -44.78 -2.18
N ALA A 221 21.39 -44.28 -3.15
CA ALA A 221 19.95 -44.25 -3.05
C ALA A 221 19.29 -45.38 -3.78
N THR A 222 19.39 -46.42 -3.20
CA THR A 222 18.11 -47.07 -2.90
C THR A 222 17.63 -46.51 -1.57
N SER A 223 16.32 -46.37 -1.36
CA SER A 223 15.71 -45.98 -0.07
C SER A 223 16.27 -46.85 1.12
N THR A 224 16.89 -47.96 0.83
CA THR A 224 17.57 -48.84 1.75
C THR A 224 18.92 -48.30 2.20
N GLU A 225 19.69 -47.65 1.34
CA GLU A 225 20.98 -47.07 1.71
C GLU A 225 20.83 -45.77 2.49
N LEU A 226 19.82 -44.94 2.17
CA LEU A 226 19.46 -43.82 2.99
C LEU A 226 18.97 -44.27 4.36
N ALA A 227 18.15 -45.30 4.41
CA ALA A 227 17.76 -45.93 5.66
C ALA A 227 18.99 -46.53 6.41
N ASN A 228 19.95 -47.10 5.70
CA ASN A 228 21.18 -47.61 6.28
C ASN A 228 22.13 -46.51 6.75
N ILE A 229 22.28 -45.41 5.97
CA ILE A 229 23.03 -44.22 6.38
C ILE A 229 22.33 -43.53 7.55
N ASN A 230 21.02 -43.37 7.48
CA ASN A 230 20.26 -42.80 8.59
C ASN A 230 20.33 -43.70 9.84
N THR A 231 20.36 -45.01 9.63
CA THR A 231 20.57 -45.98 10.71
C THR A 231 22.01 -45.96 11.20
N SER A 232 22.99 -45.80 10.29
CA SER A 232 24.41 -45.70 10.64
C SER A 232 24.73 -44.38 11.31
N ILE A 233 24.21 -43.26 10.78
CA ILE A 233 24.31 -41.93 11.42
C ILE A 233 23.60 -41.92 12.77
N ARG A 234 22.47 -42.59 12.88
CA ARG A 234 21.81 -42.79 14.17
C ARG A 234 22.55 -43.71 15.10
N SER A 235 23.25 -44.71 14.59
CA SER A 235 24.07 -45.58 15.40
C SER A 235 25.43 -44.98 15.77
N ASP A 236 26.03 -44.18 14.87
CA ASP A 236 27.27 -43.46 15.11
C ASP A 236 27.06 -42.15 15.90
N LEU A 237 25.88 -41.54 15.80
CA LEU A 237 25.38 -40.51 16.67
C LEU A 237 24.50 -41.03 17.80
N ALA A 238 24.33 -42.36 17.87
CA ALA A 238 23.60 -42.98 18.96
C ALA A 238 24.34 -42.64 20.25
N LEU A 239 23.79 -41.65 20.90
CA LEU A 239 24.13 -41.36 22.26
C LEU A 239 23.84 -42.65 23.04
N SER A 240 24.88 -43.51 23.24
CA SER A 240 24.71 -44.56 24.19
C SER A 240 24.75 -43.94 25.57
N VAL A 241 23.60 -43.89 26.20
CA VAL A 241 23.51 -43.42 27.58
C VAL A 241 23.73 -44.65 28.45
N LYS A 242 24.82 -44.61 29.17
CA LYS A 242 25.24 -45.73 30.05
C LYS A 242 25.24 -45.23 31.48
N GLU A 243 24.59 -46.00 32.33
CA GLU A 243 24.75 -45.81 33.77
C GLU A 243 26.15 -46.26 34.18
N ILE A 244 26.90 -45.34 34.78
CA ILE A 244 28.26 -45.60 35.24
C ILE A 244 28.19 -45.76 36.77
N ASN A 245 28.65 -46.94 37.23
CA ASN A 245 28.78 -47.32 38.64
C ASN A 245 27.56 -47.96 39.31
N ASP A 246 26.62 -48.54 38.58
CA ASP A 246 25.71 -49.51 39.20
C ASP A 246 26.40 -50.92 39.22
N PRO A 247 26.67 -51.52 40.38
CA PRO A 247 27.27 -52.83 40.47
C PRO A 247 26.28 -53.94 40.11
N VAL A 248 25.02 -53.66 39.88
CA VAL A 248 23.97 -54.65 39.69
C VAL A 248 23.41 -54.72 38.28
N SER A 249 23.37 -53.59 37.56
CA SER A 249 22.88 -53.52 36.18
C SER A 249 23.59 -52.43 35.37
N ASN A 250 24.35 -52.81 34.37
CA ASN A 250 24.82 -51.91 33.33
C ASN A 250 23.74 -51.85 32.26
N VAL A 251 22.84 -50.92 32.36
CA VAL A 251 21.84 -50.68 31.28
C VAL A 251 22.50 -49.80 30.24
N GLU A 252 22.69 -50.32 29.05
CA GLU A 252 23.09 -49.58 27.87
C GLU A 252 21.92 -49.53 26.89
N VAL A 253 21.40 -48.37 26.59
CA VAL A 253 20.34 -48.18 25.61
C VAL A 253 20.96 -47.65 24.32
N ALA A 254 20.90 -48.45 23.27
CA ALA A 254 21.31 -48.04 21.93
C ALA A 254 20.14 -47.43 21.16
N ASN A 255 20.44 -46.51 20.23
CA ASN A 255 19.45 -45.85 19.37
C ASN A 255 18.44 -44.98 20.11
N VAL A 256 18.88 -44.18 21.06
CA VAL A 256 18.08 -43.27 21.84
C VAL A 256 17.47 -42.19 20.94
N THR A 257 16.16 -42.14 20.84
CA THR A 257 15.40 -41.10 20.07
C THR A 257 14.85 -39.96 20.93
N GLY A 258 14.90 -40.14 22.25
CA GLY A 258 14.51 -39.07 23.18
C GLY A 258 15.08 -39.34 24.58
N ILE A 259 15.48 -38.29 25.27
CA ILE A 259 15.96 -38.35 26.64
C ILE A 259 15.02 -37.50 27.51
N ASN A 260 14.37 -38.14 28.50
CA ASN A 260 13.58 -37.46 29.50
C ASN A 260 14.40 -37.36 30.80
N PHE A 261 14.65 -36.16 31.24
CA PHE A 261 15.34 -35.92 32.53
C PHE A 261 14.30 -35.75 33.63
N ASN A 262 14.29 -36.59 34.60
CA ASN A 262 13.50 -36.44 35.81
C ASN A 262 14.33 -35.84 36.94
N VAL A 263 13.80 -34.87 37.66
CA VAL A 263 14.56 -33.89 38.47
C VAL A 263 14.79 -34.35 39.94
N ASP A 264 14.43 -35.56 40.32
CA ASP A 264 14.38 -35.98 41.75
C ASP A 264 15.53 -36.90 42.17
N GLY A 265 16.76 -36.50 42.02
CA GLY A 265 17.84 -37.24 42.64
C GLY A 265 18.98 -37.68 41.74
N GLY A 266 19.59 -38.83 41.98
CA GLY A 266 20.69 -39.40 41.16
C GLY A 266 20.27 -39.78 39.74
N PHE A 267 21.21 -40.04 38.86
CA PHE A 267 20.93 -40.49 37.47
C PHE A 267 20.67 -41.98 37.42
N ALA A 268 19.48 -42.39 37.09
CA ALA A 268 19.15 -43.77 36.72
C ALA A 268 18.64 -43.80 35.27
N LEU A 269 19.03 -44.82 34.51
CA LEU A 269 18.59 -45.02 33.14
C LEU A 269 17.56 -46.14 33.09
N THR A 270 16.41 -45.82 32.55
CA THR A 270 15.36 -46.81 32.29
C THR A 270 15.11 -46.90 30.79
N ASP A 271 15.27 -48.08 30.21
CA ASP A 271 14.86 -48.35 28.85
C ASP A 271 13.32 -48.47 28.80
N ASN A 272 12.67 -47.59 28.04
CA ASN A 272 11.23 -47.61 27.87
C ASN A 272 10.76 -48.58 26.77
N ALA A 273 11.68 -49.35 26.19
CA ALA A 273 11.45 -50.35 25.13
C ALA A 273 10.79 -49.78 23.85
N ASP A 274 10.68 -48.43 23.74
CA ASP A 274 10.16 -47.69 22.58
C ASP A 274 11.25 -46.86 21.90
N GLY A 275 12.53 -47.11 22.25
CA GLY A 275 13.66 -46.32 21.79
C GLY A 275 13.91 -45.03 22.59
N THR A 276 13.26 -44.87 23.72
CA THR A 276 13.50 -43.75 24.66
C THR A 276 14.16 -44.26 25.95
N VAL A 277 14.93 -43.36 26.58
CA VAL A 277 15.55 -43.60 27.89
C VAL A 277 15.04 -42.53 28.84
N THR A 278 14.56 -42.96 29.98
CA THR A 278 14.29 -42.03 31.08
C THR A 278 15.55 -41.91 31.94
N VAL A 279 16.07 -40.73 32.08
CA VAL A 279 17.18 -40.41 32.99
C VAL A 279 16.59 -39.81 34.23
N THR A 280 16.74 -40.44 35.35
CA THR A 280 16.31 -39.96 36.65
C THR A 280 17.52 -39.48 37.43
N ILE A 281 17.43 -38.30 38.02
CA ILE A 281 18.42 -37.80 38.98
C ILE A 281 17.81 -38.07 40.36
N GLU A 282 18.37 -38.99 41.15
CA GLU A 282 17.92 -39.31 42.50
C GLU A 282 18.65 -38.48 43.57
#